data_e63fdf77a5d8406f6976f68eaca36e59
#
_entry.id   e63fdf77a5d8406f6976f68eaca36e59
#
_cell.length_a   1.000
_cell.length_b   1.000
_cell.length_c   1.000
_cell.angle_alpha   90.00
_cell.angle_beta   90.00
_cell.angle_gamma   90.00
#
_symmetry.space_group_name_H-M   'P 1'
#
loop_
_entity.id
_entity.type
_entity.pdbx_description
1 polymer ?
#
loop_
_entity_poly.entity_id
_entity_poly.type
_entity_poly.pdbx_seq_one_letter_code
_entity_poly.pdbx_strand_id
1 'polypeptide(L)'
;MKYRLSVFLTLVAGFLLIPMIATAQQSCESLASLKIPHVTITMATAIDPSPDWEAPNPKAPFWSSEPITVSVPFCRVAGFSAPARDSHIGFEVWLPRADHWNEKYLGIGTPGFVGFIAYRALARNIQKGYATASSDTGHVDVDTPGEAPTAEWGAIPDKVIDWGHRGQHETTVAARQISRAYYGKPIKYAYWNSCHEGGNQALTELQRYPEDFDGIVAGDPAHYITHLQSVTEYVTLTLVGDGPDSPGFFPHAKYPVLHRAVLDACDALDGVRDNIIDDPT
;
A
#
# COMPACT_ATOMS: atom_id res chain seq x y z
N MET A 1 -30.79 0.94 79.05
CA MET A 1 -31.27 1.50 77.82
C MET A 1 -30.05 2.08 77.07
N LYS A 2 -29.53 1.37 76.06
CA LYS A 2 -28.36 1.83 75.24
C LYS A 2 -28.85 2.14 73.82
N TYR A 3 -28.87 3.40 73.43
CA TYR A 3 -29.19 3.82 72.09
C TYR A 3 -27.94 3.68 71.21
N ARG A 4 -28.05 2.86 70.17
CA ARG A 4 -27.05 2.80 69.08
C ARG A 4 -27.45 3.81 67.99
N LEU A 5 -26.59 4.81 67.76
CA LEU A 5 -26.71 5.77 66.72
C LEU A 5 -26.08 5.16 65.42
N SER A 6 -26.91 4.82 64.44
CA SER A 6 -26.43 4.37 63.13
C SER A 6 -26.21 5.59 62.24
N VAL A 7 -24.95 5.83 61.86
CA VAL A 7 -24.58 6.86 60.87
C VAL A 7 -24.69 6.23 59.49
N PHE A 8 -25.65 6.66 58.67
CA PHE A 8 -25.74 6.33 57.27
C PHE A 8 -24.78 7.26 56.49
N LEU A 9 -23.69 6.70 55.94
CA LEU A 9 -22.75 7.39 55.05
C LEU A 9 -23.29 7.28 53.63
N THR A 10 -23.87 8.36 53.08
CA THR A 10 -24.35 8.43 51.68
C THR A 10 -23.15 8.75 50.81
N LEU A 11 -22.65 7.75 50.08
CA LEU A 11 -21.66 7.95 49.03
C LEU A 11 -22.34 8.58 47.79
N VAL A 12 -22.13 9.85 47.56
CA VAL A 12 -22.49 10.53 46.30
C VAL A 12 -21.37 10.22 45.32
N ALA A 13 -21.63 9.27 44.43
CA ALA A 13 -20.76 9.02 43.25
C ALA A 13 -20.96 10.15 42.24
N GLY A 14 -20.05 11.10 42.27
CA GLY A 14 -19.96 12.13 41.23
C GLY A 14 -19.51 11.53 39.91
N PHE A 15 -20.42 11.31 38.97
CA PHE A 15 -20.09 11.04 37.58
C PHE A 15 -19.45 12.28 36.96
N LEU A 16 -18.13 12.30 36.83
CA LEU A 16 -17.42 13.25 35.98
C LEU A 16 -17.81 12.96 34.52
N LEU A 17 -18.78 13.72 34.01
CA LEU A 17 -19.05 13.80 32.58
C LEU A 17 -17.84 14.46 31.94
N ILE A 18 -16.88 13.65 31.45
CA ILE A 18 -15.83 14.12 30.56
C ILE A 18 -16.54 14.49 29.25
N PRO A 19 -16.54 15.77 28.83
CA PRO A 19 -17.11 16.12 27.54
C PRO A 19 -16.34 15.37 26.46
N MET A 20 -16.97 14.44 25.75
CA MET A 20 -16.46 13.97 24.47
C MET A 20 -16.46 15.17 23.53
N ILE A 21 -15.28 15.76 23.32
CA ILE A 21 -15.08 16.76 22.28
C ILE A 21 -15.28 16.03 20.96
N ALA A 22 -16.48 16.10 20.42
CA ALA A 22 -16.75 15.71 19.04
C ALA A 22 -15.89 16.65 18.17
N THR A 23 -14.85 16.11 17.54
CA THR A 23 -14.08 16.88 16.55
C THR A 23 -15.01 17.14 15.38
N ALA A 24 -15.27 18.42 15.09
CA ALA A 24 -16.08 18.80 13.95
C ALA A 24 -15.39 18.31 12.65
N GLN A 25 -16.19 17.85 11.69
CA GLN A 25 -15.72 17.53 10.36
C GLN A 25 -15.01 18.74 9.74
N GLN A 26 -13.81 18.53 9.21
CA GLN A 26 -13.02 19.56 8.56
C GLN A 26 -13.28 19.64 7.07
N SER A 27 -13.05 20.81 6.44
CA SER A 27 -13.01 20.89 4.98
C SER A 27 -11.75 20.20 4.45
N CYS A 28 -11.79 19.77 3.20
CA CYS A 28 -10.64 19.13 2.57
C CYS A 28 -9.39 20.01 2.63
N GLU A 29 -9.52 21.27 2.25
CA GLU A 29 -8.42 22.23 2.15
C GLU A 29 -7.79 22.53 3.53
N SER A 30 -8.58 22.49 4.59
CA SER A 30 -8.11 22.72 5.95
C SER A 30 -7.15 21.64 6.45
N LEU A 31 -7.20 20.44 5.86
CA LEU A 31 -6.29 19.36 6.19
C LEU A 31 -4.83 19.69 5.88
N ALA A 32 -4.56 20.63 4.97
CA ALA A 32 -3.20 21.10 4.69
C ALA A 32 -2.51 21.70 5.93
N SER A 33 -3.27 22.15 6.92
CA SER A 33 -2.72 22.70 8.17
C SER A 33 -2.63 21.68 9.31
N LEU A 34 -3.09 20.43 9.09
CA LEU A 34 -3.10 19.39 10.12
C LEU A 34 -1.66 19.06 10.55
N LYS A 35 -1.45 18.97 11.86
CA LYS A 35 -0.15 18.64 12.45
C LYS A 35 -0.15 17.18 12.89
N ILE A 36 0.66 16.39 12.22
CA ILE A 36 0.92 14.98 12.53
C ILE A 36 2.43 14.84 12.72
N PRO A 37 2.92 14.15 13.77
CA PRO A 37 4.35 13.93 13.96
C PRO A 37 5.01 13.36 12.70
N HIS A 38 6.16 13.91 12.31
CA HIS A 38 6.95 13.53 11.14
C HIS A 38 6.28 13.72 9.77
N VAL A 39 5.01 14.16 9.71
CA VAL A 39 4.26 14.31 8.46
C VAL A 39 4.18 15.78 8.04
N THR A 40 4.41 16.00 6.76
CA THR A 40 4.13 17.26 6.07
C THR A 40 3.08 17.01 4.99
N ILE A 41 1.91 17.64 5.13
CA ILE A 41 0.90 17.64 4.08
C ILE A 41 1.25 18.75 3.10
N THR A 42 1.48 18.39 1.84
CA THR A 42 1.87 19.31 0.77
C THR A 42 0.68 19.78 -0.06
N MET A 43 -0.39 19.00 -0.06
CA MET A 43 -1.62 19.30 -0.80
C MET A 43 -2.82 18.67 -0.10
N ALA A 44 -3.92 19.42 -0.05
CA ALA A 44 -5.24 18.91 0.29
C ALA A 44 -6.26 19.65 -0.58
N THR A 45 -6.92 18.95 -1.49
CA THR A 45 -7.78 19.56 -2.53
C THR A 45 -9.02 18.70 -2.74
N ALA A 46 -10.19 19.34 -2.70
CA ALA A 46 -11.42 18.69 -3.10
C ALA A 46 -11.44 18.48 -4.61
N ILE A 47 -11.71 17.25 -5.04
CA ILE A 47 -11.81 16.86 -6.44
C ILE A 47 -13.27 16.56 -6.75
N ASP A 48 -13.84 17.35 -7.65
CA ASP A 48 -15.10 17.02 -8.29
C ASP A 48 -14.81 16.35 -9.64
N PRO A 49 -15.31 15.13 -9.86
CA PRO A 49 -15.06 14.40 -11.09
C PRO A 49 -15.55 15.20 -12.30
N SER A 50 -14.67 15.34 -13.27
CA SER A 50 -15.00 15.89 -14.58
C SER A 50 -14.35 15.04 -15.66
N PRO A 51 -14.83 15.06 -16.91
CA PRO A 51 -14.18 14.38 -18.02
C PRO A 51 -12.73 14.82 -18.23
N ASP A 52 -12.38 16.03 -17.78
CA ASP A 52 -11.06 16.63 -17.95
C ASP A 52 -10.12 16.37 -16.77
N TRP A 53 -10.60 15.76 -15.65
CA TRP A 53 -9.76 15.43 -14.52
C TRP A 53 -9.21 14.02 -14.65
N GLU A 54 -7.90 13.92 -14.69
CA GLU A 54 -7.19 12.65 -14.69
C GLU A 54 -6.33 12.54 -13.42
N ALA A 55 -6.32 11.35 -12.81
CA ALA A 55 -5.36 11.08 -11.75
C ALA A 55 -3.94 11.09 -12.33
N PRO A 56 -2.94 11.49 -11.55
CA PRO A 56 -1.56 11.30 -11.96
C PRO A 56 -1.35 9.85 -12.37
N ASN A 57 -0.73 9.64 -13.51
CA ASN A 57 -0.41 8.30 -14.00
C ASN A 57 1.11 8.25 -14.20
N PRO A 58 1.86 7.66 -13.28
CA PRO A 58 3.30 7.55 -13.44
C PRO A 58 3.57 6.78 -14.74
N LYS A 59 4.43 7.31 -15.58
CA LYS A 59 4.82 6.72 -16.86
C LYS A 59 5.79 5.55 -16.61
N ALA A 60 5.33 4.54 -15.90
CA ALA A 60 6.12 3.34 -15.68
C ALA A 60 6.07 2.44 -16.93
N PRO A 61 7.18 1.83 -17.33
CA PRO A 61 7.27 1.05 -18.58
C PRO A 61 6.42 -0.21 -18.59
N PHE A 62 5.92 -0.64 -17.43
CA PHE A 62 5.16 -1.89 -17.27
C PHE A 62 3.66 -1.70 -17.02
N TRP A 63 3.17 -0.45 -16.94
CA TRP A 63 1.78 -0.18 -16.59
C TRP A 63 0.99 0.34 -17.78
N SER A 64 -0.30 0.10 -17.74
CA SER A 64 -1.21 0.61 -18.74
C SER A 64 -1.15 2.13 -18.82
N SER A 65 -1.02 2.67 -20.03
CA SER A 65 -1.10 4.10 -20.33
C SER A 65 -2.54 4.63 -20.34
N GLU A 66 -3.53 3.77 -20.12
CA GLU A 66 -4.93 4.18 -20.08
C GLU A 66 -5.18 5.21 -18.98
N PRO A 67 -5.99 6.24 -19.27
CA PRO A 67 -6.38 7.23 -18.27
C PRO A 67 -6.96 6.60 -16.99
N ILE A 68 -6.66 7.19 -15.85
CA ILE A 68 -7.20 6.78 -14.57
C ILE A 68 -8.36 7.72 -14.24
N THR A 69 -9.59 7.22 -14.38
CA THR A 69 -10.81 8.00 -14.13
C THR A 69 -11.38 7.68 -12.76
N VAL A 70 -12.00 8.68 -12.13
CA VAL A 70 -12.78 8.58 -10.91
C VAL A 70 -14.12 9.26 -11.15
N SER A 71 -15.21 8.60 -10.77
CA SER A 71 -16.57 9.10 -11.00
C SER A 71 -17.26 9.66 -9.74
N VAL A 72 -16.58 9.63 -8.59
CA VAL A 72 -17.11 10.10 -7.31
C VAL A 72 -16.29 11.28 -6.79
N PRO A 73 -16.93 12.31 -6.18
CA PRO A 73 -16.18 13.40 -5.56
C PRO A 73 -15.43 12.91 -4.32
N PHE A 74 -14.22 13.43 -4.12
CA PHE A 74 -13.37 13.04 -3.01
C PHE A 74 -12.39 14.15 -2.61
N CYS A 75 -11.83 14.02 -1.42
CA CYS A 75 -10.70 14.85 -0.97
C CYS A 75 -9.40 14.12 -1.26
N ARG A 76 -8.52 14.72 -2.05
CA ARG A 76 -7.18 14.25 -2.34
C ARG A 76 -6.19 14.94 -1.42
N VAL A 77 -5.45 14.16 -0.63
CA VAL A 77 -4.41 14.66 0.26
C VAL A 77 -3.09 14.01 -0.15
N ALA A 78 -2.07 14.83 -0.40
CA ALA A 78 -0.71 14.36 -0.65
C ALA A 78 0.25 14.94 0.38
N GLY A 79 1.31 14.19 0.68
CA GLY A 79 2.31 14.61 1.64
C GLY A 79 3.45 13.60 1.73
N PHE A 80 4.29 13.79 2.72
CA PHE A 80 5.35 12.83 3.04
C PHE A 80 5.54 12.70 4.56
N SER A 81 6.03 11.53 4.98
CA SER A 81 6.53 11.29 6.34
C SER A 81 8.06 11.22 6.32
N ALA A 82 8.69 11.86 7.30
CA ALA A 82 10.14 11.88 7.49
C ALA A 82 10.51 11.47 8.93
N PRO A 83 10.30 10.19 9.30
CA PRO A 83 10.51 9.69 10.67
C PRO A 83 11.98 9.50 11.03
N ALA A 84 12.89 9.49 10.06
CA ALA A 84 14.33 9.38 10.24
C ALA A 84 15.08 10.36 9.33
N ARG A 85 16.40 10.46 9.50
CA ARG A 85 17.23 11.46 8.84
C ARG A 85 17.13 11.42 7.32
N ASP A 86 17.24 10.22 6.74
CA ASP A 86 17.27 10.02 5.29
C ASP A 86 15.93 9.45 4.77
N SER A 87 14.87 9.45 5.63
CA SER A 87 13.52 9.07 5.27
C SER A 87 12.80 10.18 4.55
N HIS A 88 12.12 9.82 3.47
CA HIS A 88 11.16 10.69 2.79
C HIS A 88 10.12 9.78 2.12
N ILE A 89 9.09 9.43 2.89
CA ILE A 89 8.02 8.52 2.48
C ILE A 89 6.88 9.35 1.91
N GLY A 90 6.83 9.50 0.60
CA GLY A 90 5.73 10.14 -0.09
C GLY A 90 4.46 9.30 -0.03
N PHE A 91 3.33 9.94 0.20
CA PHE A 91 2.04 9.26 0.25
C PHE A 91 0.90 10.09 -0.34
N GLU A 92 -0.15 9.39 -0.75
CA GLU A 92 -1.45 10.00 -0.99
C GLU A 92 -2.55 9.30 -0.20
N VAL A 93 -3.49 10.10 0.31
CA VAL A 93 -4.71 9.65 0.97
C VAL A 93 -5.90 10.22 0.22
N TRP A 94 -6.78 9.36 -0.26
CA TRP A 94 -8.00 9.74 -0.95
C TRP A 94 -9.21 9.41 -0.07
N LEU A 95 -10.07 10.40 0.16
CA LEU A 95 -11.18 10.33 1.10
C LEU A 95 -12.48 10.62 0.35
N PRO A 96 -13.40 9.64 0.20
CA PRO A 96 -14.70 9.91 -0.38
C PRO A 96 -15.45 10.94 0.48
N ARG A 97 -16.43 11.62 -0.09
CA ARG A 97 -17.32 12.48 0.70
C ARG A 97 -18.02 11.66 1.79
N ALA A 98 -18.40 12.32 2.88
CA ALA A 98 -18.97 11.65 4.05
C ALA A 98 -20.25 10.86 3.74
N ASP A 99 -21.03 11.29 2.75
CA ASP A 99 -22.26 10.63 2.29
C ASP A 99 -21.99 9.37 1.44
N HIS A 100 -20.78 9.21 0.93
CA HIS A 100 -20.34 8.06 0.16
C HIS A 100 -19.40 7.14 0.95
N TRP A 101 -18.81 7.62 2.05
CA TRP A 101 -17.84 6.85 2.83
C TRP A 101 -18.49 5.68 3.58
N ASN A 102 -17.95 4.49 3.39
CA ASN A 102 -18.40 3.23 4.01
C ASN A 102 -17.83 2.99 5.43
N GLU A 103 -17.23 4.01 6.05
CA GLU A 103 -16.57 3.99 7.37
C GLU A 103 -15.31 3.12 7.46
N LYS A 104 -14.81 2.66 6.33
CA LYS A 104 -13.63 1.78 6.24
C LYS A 104 -12.45 2.47 5.60
N TYR A 105 -11.28 1.96 5.94
CA TYR A 105 -10.00 2.31 5.30
C TYR A 105 -9.46 1.10 4.55
N LEU A 106 -8.83 1.32 3.41
CA LEU A 106 -8.15 0.29 2.64
C LEU A 106 -6.74 0.77 2.25
N GLY A 107 -5.74 0.19 2.90
CA GLY A 107 -4.32 0.37 2.56
C GLY A 107 -3.95 -0.44 1.33
N ILE A 108 -3.04 0.12 0.53
CA ILE A 108 -2.59 -0.46 -0.74
C ILE A 108 -1.07 -0.43 -0.77
N GLY A 109 -0.49 -1.59 -1.06
CA GLY A 109 0.95 -1.72 -1.30
C GLY A 109 1.35 -1.39 -2.73
N THR A 110 2.65 -1.39 -2.94
CA THR A 110 3.30 -1.19 -4.24
C THR A 110 3.85 -2.52 -4.77
N PRO A 111 3.95 -2.72 -6.07
CA PRO A 111 4.59 -3.91 -6.62
C PRO A 111 6.11 -3.76 -6.71
N GLY A 112 6.84 -4.84 -6.40
CA GLY A 112 8.29 -4.96 -6.57
C GLY A 112 9.11 -3.93 -5.77
N PHE A 113 10.26 -3.58 -6.32
CA PHE A 113 11.16 -2.57 -5.73
C PHE A 113 10.83 -1.14 -6.14
N VAL A 114 9.79 -0.93 -6.92
CA VAL A 114 9.44 0.38 -7.45
C VAL A 114 8.77 1.28 -6.41
N GLY A 115 9.19 2.54 -6.38
CA GLY A 115 8.62 3.57 -5.51
C GLY A 115 7.64 4.45 -6.27
N PHE A 116 6.34 4.17 -6.14
CA PHE A 116 5.29 5.04 -6.71
C PHE A 116 3.95 4.88 -5.99
N ILE A 117 3.11 5.88 -6.14
CA ILE A 117 1.74 5.86 -5.63
C ILE A 117 0.85 5.01 -6.57
N ALA A 118 0.13 4.04 -6.02
CA ALA A 118 -0.71 3.11 -6.77
C ALA A 118 -2.05 3.75 -7.19
N TYR A 119 -2.03 4.80 -8.01
CA TYR A 119 -3.19 5.61 -8.39
C TYR A 119 -4.38 4.80 -8.93
N ARG A 120 -4.13 3.76 -9.73
CA ARG A 120 -5.20 2.88 -10.23
C ARG A 120 -5.94 2.15 -9.13
N ALA A 121 -5.23 1.73 -8.10
CA ALA A 121 -5.84 1.06 -6.96
C ALA A 121 -6.58 2.07 -6.07
N LEU A 122 -6.04 3.27 -5.84
CA LEU A 122 -6.73 4.37 -5.18
C LEU A 122 -8.06 4.68 -5.88
N ALA A 123 -8.04 4.85 -7.21
CA ALA A 123 -9.22 5.16 -8.01
C ALA A 123 -10.30 4.06 -7.93
N ARG A 124 -9.91 2.79 -7.93
CA ARG A 124 -10.87 1.68 -7.76
C ARG A 124 -11.52 1.66 -6.38
N ASN A 125 -10.75 1.97 -5.35
CA ASN A 125 -11.20 1.84 -3.97
C ASN A 125 -12.04 3.03 -3.52
N ILE A 126 -11.69 4.25 -3.96
CA ILE A 126 -12.48 5.44 -3.67
C ILE A 126 -13.91 5.32 -4.20
N GLN A 127 -14.10 4.73 -5.38
CA GLN A 127 -15.40 4.50 -5.99
C GLN A 127 -16.25 3.47 -5.22
N LYS A 128 -15.61 2.61 -4.39
CA LYS A 128 -16.28 1.66 -3.49
C LYS A 128 -16.56 2.25 -2.11
N GLY A 129 -16.29 3.54 -1.92
CA GLY A 129 -16.51 4.25 -0.67
C GLY A 129 -15.43 4.04 0.40
N TYR A 130 -14.27 3.47 0.08
CA TYR A 130 -13.18 3.38 1.03
C TYR A 130 -12.39 4.70 1.12
N ALA A 131 -12.06 5.14 2.34
CA ALA A 131 -10.87 5.94 2.52
C ALA A 131 -9.66 5.06 2.18
N THR A 132 -8.72 5.54 1.37
CA THR A 132 -7.65 4.69 0.85
C THR A 132 -6.34 5.46 0.74
N ALA A 133 -5.21 4.78 0.94
CA ALA A 133 -3.89 5.38 0.84
C ALA A 133 -2.89 4.45 0.17
N SER A 134 -1.87 5.06 -0.42
CA SER A 134 -0.70 4.40 -1.00
C SER A 134 0.53 5.26 -0.78
N SER A 135 1.71 4.64 -0.69
CA SER A 135 2.99 5.33 -0.56
C SER A 135 3.96 4.94 -1.66
N ASP A 136 5.03 5.74 -1.80
CA ASP A 136 6.20 5.42 -2.62
C ASP A 136 7.25 4.58 -1.90
N THR A 137 6.96 4.15 -0.65
CA THR A 137 7.87 3.38 0.21
C THR A 137 9.21 4.07 0.52
N GLY A 138 9.28 5.40 0.36
CA GLY A 138 10.45 6.21 0.71
C GLY A 138 11.46 6.43 -0.42
N HIS A 139 11.11 6.05 -1.65
CA HIS A 139 11.93 6.32 -2.83
C HIS A 139 11.06 6.47 -4.07
N VAL A 140 11.59 7.09 -5.12
CA VAL A 140 10.92 7.25 -6.42
C VAL A 140 11.86 6.77 -7.51
N ASP A 141 11.46 5.75 -8.25
CA ASP A 141 12.30 5.09 -9.25
C ASP A 141 11.84 5.26 -10.70
N VAL A 142 10.79 6.04 -10.94
CA VAL A 142 10.09 6.03 -12.24
C VAL A 142 9.97 7.41 -12.87
N ASP A 143 10.94 8.29 -12.66
CA ASP A 143 10.89 9.63 -13.22
C ASP A 143 11.24 9.67 -14.71
N THR A 144 11.92 8.65 -15.24
CA THR A 144 12.33 8.61 -16.64
C THR A 144 11.60 7.51 -17.43
N PRO A 145 10.75 7.86 -18.39
CA PRO A 145 10.07 6.89 -19.24
C PRO A 145 11.06 5.99 -19.98
N GLY A 146 10.94 4.69 -19.83
CA GLY A 146 11.75 3.69 -20.52
C GLY A 146 13.03 3.27 -19.79
N GLU A 147 13.35 3.86 -18.64
CA GLU A 147 14.43 3.37 -17.79
C GLU A 147 13.93 2.29 -16.82
N ALA A 148 14.78 1.32 -16.51
CA ALA A 148 14.48 0.31 -15.52
C ALA A 148 14.57 0.93 -14.12
N PRO A 149 13.74 0.48 -13.16
CA PRO A 149 13.89 0.86 -11.76
C PRO A 149 15.32 0.60 -11.28
N THR A 150 15.89 1.55 -10.55
CA THR A 150 17.22 1.39 -9.96
C THR A 150 17.14 0.95 -8.49
N ALA A 151 18.18 0.32 -7.99
CA ALA A 151 18.26 -0.07 -6.58
C ALA A 151 19.27 0.80 -5.81
N GLU A 152 19.67 1.95 -6.32
CA GLU A 152 20.66 2.85 -5.70
C GLU A 152 20.22 3.33 -4.31
N TRP A 153 18.92 3.50 -4.09
CA TRP A 153 18.35 3.80 -2.77
C TRP A 153 18.70 2.73 -1.71
N GLY A 154 18.94 1.47 -2.14
CA GLY A 154 19.33 0.38 -1.25
C GLY A 154 20.71 0.57 -0.58
N ALA A 155 21.52 1.54 -1.02
CA ALA A 155 22.73 1.97 -0.34
C ALA A 155 22.46 2.88 0.87
N ILE A 156 21.23 3.35 1.06
CA ILE A 156 20.83 4.26 2.13
C ILE A 156 20.03 3.48 3.18
N PRO A 157 20.56 3.22 4.38
CA PRO A 157 19.93 2.35 5.39
C PRO A 157 18.50 2.77 5.76
N ASP A 158 18.22 4.07 5.91
CA ASP A 158 16.88 4.55 6.25
C ASP A 158 15.87 4.23 5.15
N LYS A 159 16.26 4.30 3.86
CA LYS A 159 15.37 3.96 2.73
C LYS A 159 15.10 2.46 2.65
N VAL A 160 16.08 1.63 2.98
CA VAL A 160 15.87 0.17 3.09
C VAL A 160 14.87 -0.16 4.19
N ILE A 161 14.94 0.53 5.33
CA ILE A 161 13.96 0.40 6.41
C ILE A 161 12.58 0.90 5.98
N ASP A 162 12.52 2.03 5.26
CA ASP A 162 11.27 2.59 4.73
C ASP A 162 10.59 1.62 3.78
N TRP A 163 11.34 1.11 2.80
CA TRP A 163 10.83 0.11 1.86
C TRP A 163 10.43 -1.19 2.57
N GLY A 164 11.27 -1.68 3.48
CA GLY A 164 11.10 -2.98 4.13
C GLY A 164 9.89 -3.08 5.06
N HIS A 165 9.50 -1.99 5.73
CA HIS A 165 8.36 -2.01 6.63
C HIS A 165 7.79 -0.63 7.04
N ARG A 166 8.68 0.38 7.22
CA ARG A 166 8.27 1.65 7.84
C ARG A 166 7.34 2.48 6.95
N GLY A 167 7.52 2.43 5.64
CA GLY A 167 6.76 3.24 4.69
C GLY A 167 5.27 2.99 4.73
N GLN A 168 4.85 1.74 4.82
CA GLN A 168 3.44 1.39 4.88
C GLN A 168 2.81 1.73 6.22
N HIS A 169 3.52 1.44 7.32
CA HIS A 169 3.08 1.80 8.66
C HIS A 169 2.87 3.31 8.82
N GLU A 170 3.88 4.12 8.50
CA GLU A 170 3.80 5.58 8.59
C GLU A 170 2.66 6.15 7.74
N THR A 171 2.48 5.62 6.55
CA THR A 171 1.36 5.99 5.66
C THR A 171 0.01 5.64 6.28
N THR A 172 -0.12 4.47 6.89
CA THR A 172 -1.35 4.03 7.55
C THR A 172 -1.67 4.90 8.76
N VAL A 173 -0.67 5.19 9.59
CA VAL A 173 -0.82 6.09 10.75
C VAL A 173 -1.26 7.49 10.31
N ALA A 174 -0.62 8.05 9.28
CA ALA A 174 -1.00 9.34 8.72
C ALA A 174 -2.42 9.33 8.15
N ALA A 175 -2.76 8.31 7.34
CA ALA A 175 -4.07 8.17 6.72
C ALA A 175 -5.22 8.06 7.75
N ARG A 176 -5.01 7.34 8.86
CA ARG A 176 -6.00 7.23 9.96
C ARG A 176 -6.23 8.58 10.64
N GLN A 177 -5.17 9.37 10.88
CA GLN A 177 -5.29 10.70 11.49
C GLN A 177 -5.95 11.70 10.55
N ILE A 178 -5.58 11.71 9.28
CA ILE A 178 -6.18 12.55 8.22
C ILE A 178 -7.66 12.21 8.07
N SER A 179 -8.01 10.92 7.99
CA SER A 179 -9.40 10.46 7.89
C SER A 179 -10.22 10.89 9.10
N ARG A 180 -9.66 10.74 10.32
CA ARG A 180 -10.34 11.18 11.56
C ARG A 180 -10.61 12.69 11.56
N ALA A 181 -9.65 13.49 11.11
CA ALA A 181 -9.83 14.94 11.02
C ALA A 181 -10.91 15.29 9.99
N TYR A 182 -10.89 14.66 8.82
CA TYR A 182 -11.85 14.91 7.75
C TYR A 182 -13.28 14.51 8.12
N TYR A 183 -13.48 13.29 8.67
CA TYR A 183 -14.82 12.78 8.99
C TYR A 183 -15.33 13.18 10.38
N GLY A 184 -14.47 13.73 11.25
CA GLY A 184 -14.82 14.04 12.65
C GLY A 184 -15.03 12.78 13.52
N LYS A 185 -14.75 11.59 12.99
CA LYS A 185 -14.88 10.30 13.67
C LYS A 185 -13.80 9.32 13.21
N PRO A 186 -13.43 8.32 14.03
CA PRO A 186 -12.44 7.32 13.66
C PRO A 186 -12.97 6.41 12.55
N ILE A 187 -12.03 5.79 11.83
CA ILE A 187 -12.29 4.64 10.95
C ILE A 187 -12.83 3.51 11.78
N LYS A 188 -13.88 2.84 11.29
CA LYS A 188 -14.50 1.71 11.97
C LYS A 188 -13.73 0.41 11.75
N TYR A 189 -13.27 0.17 10.52
CA TYR A 189 -12.44 -0.97 10.17
C TYR A 189 -11.35 -0.55 9.18
N ALA A 190 -10.16 -1.05 9.38
CA ALA A 190 -9.03 -0.88 8.50
C ALA A 190 -8.66 -2.21 7.83
N TYR A 191 -8.52 -2.21 6.51
CA TYR A 191 -8.16 -3.39 5.74
C TYR A 191 -6.93 -3.12 4.88
N TRP A 192 -6.21 -4.19 4.58
CA TRP A 192 -5.18 -4.21 3.55
C TRP A 192 -5.55 -5.21 2.47
N ASN A 193 -5.35 -4.84 1.21
CA ASN A 193 -5.54 -5.75 0.08
C ASN A 193 -4.57 -5.38 -1.04
N SER A 194 -3.52 -6.19 -1.20
CA SER A 194 -2.53 -5.99 -2.25
C SER A 194 -1.87 -7.29 -2.65
N CYS A 195 -1.22 -7.29 -3.82
CA CYS A 195 -0.62 -8.45 -4.43
C CYS A 195 0.87 -8.21 -4.70
N HIS A 196 1.63 -9.29 -4.96
CA HIS A 196 3.05 -9.26 -5.27
C HIS A 196 3.87 -8.72 -4.08
N GLU A 197 4.70 -7.67 -4.25
CA GLU A 197 5.36 -7.02 -3.13
C GLU A 197 4.37 -6.44 -2.12
N GLY A 198 3.21 -5.95 -2.56
CA GLY A 198 2.13 -5.56 -1.67
C GLY A 198 1.58 -6.70 -0.82
N GLY A 199 1.71 -7.94 -1.26
CA GLY A 199 1.46 -9.15 -0.47
C GLY A 199 2.54 -9.39 0.58
N ASN A 200 3.82 -9.17 0.25
CA ASN A 200 4.93 -9.21 1.20
C ASN A 200 4.80 -8.10 2.27
N GLN A 201 4.45 -6.89 1.85
CA GLN A 201 4.14 -5.77 2.75
C GLN A 201 2.99 -6.13 3.70
N ALA A 202 1.94 -6.81 3.21
CA ALA A 202 0.84 -7.31 4.01
C ALA A 202 1.30 -8.26 5.13
N LEU A 203 2.20 -9.20 4.82
CA LEU A 203 2.78 -10.12 5.81
C LEU A 203 3.67 -9.38 6.82
N THR A 204 4.37 -8.34 6.37
CA THR A 204 5.19 -7.49 7.23
C THR A 204 4.34 -6.68 8.20
N GLU A 205 3.24 -6.08 7.73
CA GLU A 205 2.26 -5.37 8.56
C GLU A 205 1.67 -6.30 9.62
N LEU A 206 1.24 -7.50 9.23
CA LEU A 206 0.69 -8.49 10.14
C LEU A 206 1.66 -8.86 11.28
N GLN A 207 2.96 -8.94 10.98
CA GLN A 207 3.97 -9.35 11.96
C GLN A 207 4.45 -8.20 12.85
N ARG A 208 4.61 -6.99 12.29
CA ARG A 208 5.23 -5.85 12.98
C ARG A 208 4.22 -4.88 13.57
N TYR A 209 3.08 -4.70 12.90
CA TYR A 209 2.08 -3.68 13.22
C TYR A 209 0.66 -4.27 13.23
N PRO A 210 0.40 -5.33 14.01
CA PRO A 210 -0.87 -6.07 13.97
C PRO A 210 -2.10 -5.22 14.32
N GLU A 211 -1.90 -4.03 14.94
CA GLU A 211 -2.99 -3.11 15.28
C GLU A 211 -3.38 -2.18 14.11
N ASP A 212 -2.63 -2.15 13.01
CA ASP A 212 -2.90 -1.24 11.90
C ASP A 212 -4.11 -1.70 11.08
N PHE A 213 -4.38 -2.99 11.02
CA PHE A 213 -5.45 -3.55 10.19
C PHE A 213 -6.29 -4.60 10.91
N ASP A 214 -7.62 -4.52 10.73
CA ASP A 214 -8.59 -5.51 11.20
C ASP A 214 -8.66 -6.74 10.30
N GLY A 215 -8.17 -6.64 9.06
CA GLY A 215 -8.13 -7.74 8.10
C GLY A 215 -7.17 -7.47 6.96
N ILE A 216 -6.45 -8.53 6.55
CA ILE A 216 -5.40 -8.47 5.54
C ILE A 216 -5.64 -9.53 4.48
N VAL A 217 -5.56 -9.13 3.20
CA VAL A 217 -5.47 -10.01 2.05
C VAL A 217 -4.08 -9.85 1.44
N ALA A 218 -3.22 -10.84 1.66
CA ALA A 218 -1.88 -10.93 1.09
C ALA A 218 -1.95 -11.77 -0.20
N GLY A 219 -2.10 -11.11 -1.34
CA GLY A 219 -2.16 -11.78 -2.62
C GLY A 219 -0.76 -12.09 -3.13
N ASP A 220 -0.50 -13.35 -3.52
CA ASP A 220 0.75 -13.80 -4.14
C ASP A 220 2.00 -13.12 -3.53
N PRO A 221 2.23 -13.26 -2.21
CA PRO A 221 3.27 -12.52 -1.52
C PRO A 221 4.66 -12.97 -1.97
N ALA A 222 5.49 -12.02 -2.40
CA ALA A 222 6.92 -12.25 -2.60
C ALA A 222 7.64 -12.41 -1.25
N HIS A 223 7.19 -13.38 -0.46
CA HIS A 223 7.76 -13.65 0.86
C HIS A 223 9.11 -14.37 0.77
N TYR A 224 9.87 -14.40 1.85
CA TYR A 224 11.23 -14.94 1.88
C TYR A 224 12.13 -14.30 0.80
N ILE A 225 11.97 -12.99 0.66
CA ILE A 225 12.48 -12.17 -0.43
C ILE A 225 13.97 -12.33 -0.66
N THR A 226 14.77 -12.43 0.42
CA THR A 226 16.23 -12.59 0.32
C THR A 226 16.60 -13.86 -0.46
N HIS A 227 15.95 -14.97 -0.16
CA HIS A 227 16.20 -16.23 -0.87
C HIS A 227 15.73 -16.17 -2.32
N LEU A 228 14.51 -15.68 -2.54
CA LEU A 228 13.92 -15.52 -3.87
C LEU A 228 14.81 -14.68 -4.78
N GLN A 229 15.25 -13.53 -4.32
CA GLN A 229 16.11 -12.63 -5.11
C GLN A 229 17.51 -13.23 -5.34
N SER A 230 18.09 -13.85 -4.33
CA SER A 230 19.39 -14.51 -4.50
C SER A 230 19.37 -15.61 -5.57
N VAL A 231 18.28 -16.41 -5.61
CA VAL A 231 18.12 -17.45 -6.63
C VAL A 231 17.90 -16.81 -8.00
N THR A 232 17.05 -15.77 -8.09
CA THR A 232 16.77 -15.05 -9.34
C THR A 232 18.06 -14.46 -9.92
N GLU A 233 18.85 -13.77 -9.09
CA GLU A 233 20.13 -13.20 -9.50
C GLU A 233 21.13 -14.28 -9.95
N TYR A 234 21.26 -15.36 -9.20
CA TYR A 234 22.13 -16.47 -9.57
C TYR A 234 21.75 -17.06 -10.94
N VAL A 235 20.45 -17.31 -11.16
CA VAL A 235 19.96 -17.82 -12.43
C VAL A 235 20.21 -16.82 -13.57
N THR A 236 19.91 -15.54 -13.35
CA THR A 236 20.10 -14.47 -14.33
C THR A 236 21.59 -14.35 -14.72
N LEU A 237 22.48 -14.25 -13.75
CA LEU A 237 23.92 -14.16 -13.99
C LEU A 237 24.47 -15.43 -14.70
N THR A 238 23.91 -16.60 -14.39
CA THR A 238 24.34 -17.86 -15.01
C THR A 238 23.86 -17.97 -16.46
N LEU A 239 22.61 -17.60 -16.74
CA LEU A 239 21.99 -17.77 -18.06
C LEU A 239 22.26 -16.61 -19.01
N VAL A 240 22.26 -15.37 -18.49
CA VAL A 240 22.42 -14.17 -19.30
C VAL A 240 23.89 -13.71 -19.34
N GLY A 241 24.62 -13.84 -18.21
CA GLY A 241 26.01 -13.42 -18.08
C GLY A 241 26.16 -11.95 -18.48
N ASP A 242 27.13 -11.69 -19.36
CA ASP A 242 27.41 -10.33 -19.88
C ASP A 242 26.53 -9.96 -21.08
N GLY A 243 25.45 -10.66 -21.35
CA GLY A 243 24.50 -10.34 -22.40
C GLY A 243 24.42 -11.39 -23.52
N PRO A 244 23.92 -10.99 -24.71
CA PRO A 244 23.58 -11.92 -25.82
C PRO A 244 24.73 -12.78 -26.33
N ASP A 245 25.96 -12.33 -26.15
CA ASP A 245 27.17 -13.06 -26.57
C ASP A 245 27.70 -14.04 -25.51
N SER A 246 27.06 -14.08 -24.33
CA SER A 246 27.42 -15.01 -23.25
C SER A 246 27.12 -16.45 -23.67
N PRO A 247 28.01 -17.42 -23.32
CA PRO A 247 27.79 -18.84 -23.62
C PRO A 247 26.50 -19.43 -23.02
N GLY A 248 26.01 -18.87 -21.92
CA GLY A 248 24.78 -19.26 -21.24
C GLY A 248 23.51 -18.61 -21.78
N PHE A 249 23.66 -17.61 -22.67
CA PHE A 249 22.50 -16.85 -23.15
C PHE A 249 21.53 -17.73 -23.95
N PHE A 250 20.26 -17.74 -23.51
CA PHE A 250 19.21 -18.50 -24.14
C PHE A 250 18.26 -17.56 -24.93
N PRO A 251 18.44 -17.43 -26.25
CA PRO A 251 17.70 -16.46 -27.05
C PRO A 251 16.24 -16.84 -27.20
N HIS A 252 15.36 -15.82 -27.27
CA HIS A 252 13.90 -15.96 -27.43
C HIS A 252 13.51 -16.92 -28.60
N ALA A 253 14.31 -16.93 -29.68
CA ALA A 253 14.08 -17.81 -30.85
C ALA A 253 14.12 -19.32 -30.48
N LYS A 254 14.72 -19.69 -29.35
CA LYS A 254 14.76 -21.08 -28.85
C LYS A 254 13.61 -21.44 -27.90
N TYR A 255 12.83 -20.47 -27.41
CA TYR A 255 11.72 -20.76 -26.48
C TYR A 255 10.69 -21.75 -27.04
N PRO A 256 10.26 -21.68 -28.32
CA PRO A 256 9.33 -22.67 -28.86
C PRO A 256 9.87 -24.12 -28.83
N VAL A 257 11.19 -24.30 -29.00
CA VAL A 257 11.82 -25.64 -28.93
C VAL A 257 11.78 -26.15 -27.49
N LEU A 258 12.13 -25.33 -26.51
CA LEU A 258 12.05 -25.71 -25.11
C LEU A 258 10.61 -25.99 -24.69
N HIS A 259 9.68 -25.08 -25.03
CA HIS A 259 8.25 -25.27 -24.75
C HIS A 259 7.71 -26.58 -25.28
N ARG A 260 8.04 -26.92 -26.55
CA ARG A 260 7.62 -28.20 -27.15
C ARG A 260 8.21 -29.39 -26.40
N ALA A 261 9.49 -29.34 -26.08
CA ALA A 261 10.14 -30.47 -25.36
C ALA A 261 9.53 -30.67 -23.96
N VAL A 262 9.15 -29.61 -23.27
CA VAL A 262 8.47 -29.68 -21.95
C VAL A 262 7.06 -30.28 -22.10
N LEU A 263 6.26 -29.83 -23.08
CA LEU A 263 4.95 -30.39 -23.34
C LEU A 263 5.06 -31.87 -23.73
N ASP A 264 5.99 -32.26 -24.61
CA ASP A 264 6.17 -33.64 -25.03
C ASP A 264 6.51 -34.58 -23.84
N ALA A 265 7.20 -34.04 -22.82
CA ALA A 265 7.58 -34.79 -21.62
C ALA A 265 6.49 -34.81 -20.53
N CYS A 266 5.77 -33.71 -20.34
CA CYS A 266 4.97 -33.51 -19.14
C CYS A 266 3.46 -33.41 -19.37
N ASP A 267 2.98 -33.04 -20.58
CA ASP A 267 1.57 -32.78 -20.90
C ASP A 267 0.62 -33.96 -20.62
N ALA A 268 1.13 -35.20 -20.66
CA ALA A 268 0.31 -36.42 -20.44
C ALA A 268 0.40 -36.97 -19.01
N LEU A 269 1.15 -36.33 -18.09
CA LEU A 269 1.37 -36.87 -16.74
C LEU A 269 0.11 -36.87 -15.89
N ASP A 270 -0.78 -35.91 -16.10
CA ASP A 270 -2.10 -35.80 -15.45
C ASP A 270 -3.17 -36.73 -16.11
N GLY A 271 -2.83 -37.39 -17.23
CA GLY A 271 -3.72 -38.27 -17.99
C GLY A 271 -4.45 -37.60 -19.16
N VAL A 272 -4.21 -36.30 -19.40
CA VAL A 272 -4.81 -35.53 -20.51
C VAL A 272 -3.71 -34.96 -21.40
N ARG A 273 -3.93 -34.88 -22.72
CA ARG A 273 -3.04 -34.17 -23.66
C ARG A 273 -3.78 -32.97 -24.24
N ASP A 274 -3.63 -31.81 -23.56
CA ASP A 274 -4.30 -30.59 -23.94
C ASP A 274 -3.38 -29.36 -24.00
N ASN A 275 -2.08 -29.55 -23.93
CA ASN A 275 -1.01 -28.57 -23.85
C ASN A 275 -1.03 -27.75 -22.54
N ILE A 276 -1.62 -28.29 -21.48
CA ILE A 276 -1.57 -27.78 -20.13
C ILE A 276 -0.82 -28.77 -19.25
N ILE A 277 0.08 -28.32 -18.42
CA ILE A 277 0.83 -29.15 -17.47
C ILE A 277 0.24 -28.89 -16.09
N ASP A 278 -0.72 -29.73 -15.66
CA ASP A 278 -1.36 -29.62 -14.34
C ASP A 278 -0.51 -30.28 -13.24
N ASP A 279 0.29 -31.28 -13.57
CA ASP A 279 1.25 -31.90 -12.66
C ASP A 279 2.69 -31.68 -13.17
N PRO A 280 3.42 -30.70 -12.63
CA PRO A 280 4.78 -30.37 -13.05
C PRO A 280 5.87 -31.24 -12.39
N THR A 281 5.52 -32.22 -11.52
CA THR A 281 6.47 -33.03 -10.73
C THR A 281 6.92 -34.34 -11.36
#